data_72f469e96ac8faeceadacf8190e24422
#
_entry.id   72f469e96ac8faeceadacf8190e24422
#
_cell.length_a   1.000
_cell.length_b   1.000
_cell.length_c   1.000
_cell.angle_alpha   90.00
_cell.angle_beta   90.00
_cell.angle_gamma   90.00
#
_symmetry.space_group_name_H-M   'P 1'
#
loop_
_entity.id
_entity.type
_entity.pdbx_description
1 polymer ?
#
loop_
_entity_poly.entity_id
_entity_poly.type
_entity_poly.pdbx_seq_one_letter_code
_entity_poly.pdbx_strand_id
1 'polypeptide(L)'
;MIWFWFCVPRPLFPADYSTVLESRDGELLGARISSDGQWRFPPPDSIPHRFSKSIVLFEDAWFYQHPGINPFSLARALVQNLKAGKVVSGGSTLTMQVARLARPGKKRSLQQKLVEMIWSANLEIRYS
;
A
#
# COMPACT_ATOMS: atom_id res chain seq x y z
N MET A 1 -19.55 -3.63 14.75
CA MET A 1 -19.00 -2.26 14.51
C MET A 1 -17.68 -1.99 15.23
N ILE A 2 -17.49 -2.38 16.48
CA ILE A 2 -16.24 -2.16 17.26
C ILE A 2 -14.99 -2.72 16.56
N TRP A 3 -15.07 -3.93 16.00
CA TRP A 3 -13.95 -4.56 15.29
C TRP A 3 -13.38 -3.70 14.13
N PHE A 4 -14.21 -3.00 13.38
CA PHE A 4 -13.79 -2.13 12.30
C PHE A 4 -12.79 -1.05 12.77
N TRP A 5 -13.04 -0.43 13.94
CA TRP A 5 -12.19 0.63 14.49
C TRP A 5 -10.82 0.13 15.00
N PHE A 6 -10.71 -1.15 15.33
CA PHE A 6 -9.49 -1.75 15.88
C PHE A 6 -8.79 -2.75 14.94
N CYS A 7 -9.32 -2.97 13.74
CA CYS A 7 -8.75 -3.95 12.83
C CYS A 7 -7.38 -3.54 12.24
N VAL A 8 -7.07 -2.25 12.21
CA VAL A 8 -5.78 -1.73 11.71
C VAL A 8 -4.82 -1.54 12.89
N PRO A 9 -3.62 -2.16 12.85
CA PRO A 9 -2.66 -2.06 13.95
C PRO A 9 -2.08 -0.65 14.11
N ARG A 10 -1.54 -0.37 15.28
CA ARG A 10 -0.81 0.87 15.60
C ARG A 10 0.51 0.51 16.28
N PRO A 11 1.65 0.85 15.69
CA PRO A 11 1.85 1.49 14.39
C PRO A 11 1.43 0.61 13.21
N LEU A 12 1.14 1.22 12.06
CA LEU A 12 0.73 0.51 10.83
C LEU A 12 1.85 -0.42 10.31
N PHE A 13 3.08 0.01 10.46
CA PHE A 13 4.30 -0.72 10.11
C PHE A 13 5.16 -0.93 11.35
N PRO A 14 4.97 -2.04 12.08
CA PRO A 14 5.72 -2.31 13.32
C PRO A 14 7.14 -2.85 13.10
N ALA A 15 7.49 -3.23 11.86
CA ALA A 15 8.80 -3.78 11.55
C ALA A 15 9.91 -2.73 11.64
N ASP A 16 11.11 -3.17 12.02
CA ASP A 16 12.30 -2.33 12.09
C ASP A 16 12.70 -1.78 10.72
N TYR A 17 13.44 -0.68 10.72
CA TYR A 17 14.02 -0.15 9.50
C TYR A 17 15.13 -1.06 8.95
N SER A 18 15.35 -0.98 7.66
CA SER A 18 16.54 -1.54 7.01
C SER A 18 17.79 -0.85 7.52
N THR A 19 18.85 -1.63 7.76
CA THR A 19 20.13 -1.08 8.20
C THR A 19 20.95 -0.69 6.99
N VAL A 20 21.47 0.52 6.98
CA VAL A 20 22.40 1.02 5.95
C VAL A 20 23.72 1.33 6.64
N LEU A 21 24.82 0.87 6.06
CA LEU A 21 26.17 1.17 6.48
C LEU A 21 26.83 2.06 5.44
N GLU A 22 27.25 3.23 5.87
CA GLU A 22 27.91 4.22 5.01
C GLU A 22 29.32 4.50 5.50
N SER A 23 30.20 4.92 4.58
CA SER A 23 31.53 5.45 4.90
C SER A 23 31.40 6.82 5.57
N ARG A 24 32.53 7.35 6.06
CA ARG A 24 32.60 8.73 6.57
C ARG A 24 32.14 9.76 5.54
N ASP A 25 32.35 9.48 4.28
CA ASP A 25 32.07 10.38 3.16
C ASP A 25 30.68 10.15 2.53
N GLY A 26 29.84 9.29 3.16
CA GLY A 26 28.47 8.99 2.71
C GLY A 26 28.38 7.94 1.60
N GLU A 27 29.46 7.23 1.30
CA GLU A 27 29.40 6.14 0.33
C GLU A 27 28.76 4.89 0.92
N LEU A 28 27.86 4.26 0.19
CA LEU A 28 27.20 3.03 0.63
C LEU A 28 28.19 1.86 0.68
N LEU A 29 28.47 1.35 1.89
CA LEU A 29 29.32 0.18 2.13
C LEU A 29 28.51 -1.12 2.19
N GLY A 30 27.26 -1.06 2.60
CA GLY A 30 26.41 -2.23 2.68
C GLY A 30 24.99 -1.88 3.16
N ALA A 31 24.06 -2.80 2.92
CA ALA A 31 22.70 -2.64 3.41
C ALA A 31 22.10 -3.99 3.80
N ARG A 32 21.26 -4.00 4.83
CA ARG A 32 20.51 -5.17 5.29
C ARG A 32 19.02 -4.88 5.29
N ILE A 33 18.27 -5.75 4.65
CA ILE A 33 16.81 -5.69 4.59
C ILE A 33 16.19 -5.86 5.99
N SER A 34 15.04 -5.24 6.24
CA SER A 34 14.25 -5.39 7.45
C SER A 34 13.83 -6.85 7.69
N SER A 35 13.46 -7.20 8.93
CA SER A 35 13.06 -8.54 9.35
C SER A 35 11.83 -9.09 8.61
N ASP A 36 10.98 -8.21 8.06
CA ASP A 36 9.80 -8.58 7.27
C ASP A 36 10.08 -8.77 5.76
N GLY A 37 11.36 -8.70 5.34
CA GLY A 37 11.78 -8.85 3.96
C GLY A 37 11.48 -7.64 3.07
N GLN A 38 11.22 -6.47 3.65
CA GLN A 38 10.97 -5.23 2.91
C GLN A 38 12.08 -4.22 3.16
N TRP A 39 12.39 -3.43 2.14
CA TRP A 39 13.24 -2.24 2.30
C TRP A 39 12.42 -1.14 2.98
N ARG A 40 12.80 -0.80 4.21
CA ARG A 40 12.17 0.25 5.02
C ARG A 40 13.22 1.24 5.46
N PHE A 41 13.04 2.47 5.08
CA PHE A 41 13.89 3.58 5.51
C PHE A 41 13.10 4.56 6.37
N PRO A 42 13.75 5.34 7.23
CA PRO A 42 13.10 6.43 7.94
C PRO A 42 12.38 7.35 6.95
N PRO A 43 11.23 7.93 7.33
CA PRO A 43 10.56 8.88 6.47
C PRO A 43 11.50 10.07 6.18
N PRO A 44 11.60 10.51 4.91
CA PRO A 44 12.36 11.70 4.58
C PRO A 44 11.65 12.95 5.12
N ASP A 45 12.38 14.02 5.36
CA ASP A 45 11.82 15.30 5.83
C ASP A 45 10.77 15.87 4.88
N SER A 46 10.91 15.59 3.59
CA SER A 46 9.95 15.98 2.56
C SER A 46 9.89 14.98 1.41
N ILE A 47 8.70 14.81 0.84
CA ILE A 47 8.50 14.02 -0.37
C ILE A 47 8.45 14.97 -1.58
N PRO A 48 9.29 14.79 -2.61
CA PRO A 48 9.23 15.62 -3.81
C PRO A 48 7.84 15.60 -4.45
N HIS A 49 7.28 16.78 -4.70
CA HIS A 49 5.92 16.92 -5.26
C HIS A 49 5.74 16.15 -6.57
N ARG A 50 6.76 16.13 -7.43
CA ARG A 50 6.69 15.36 -8.70
C ARG A 50 6.55 13.86 -8.45
N PHE A 51 7.24 13.33 -7.44
CA PHE A 51 7.17 11.92 -7.08
C PHE A 51 5.77 11.54 -6.56
N SER A 52 5.23 12.30 -5.59
CA SER A 52 3.90 12.05 -5.04
C SER A 52 2.81 12.15 -6.11
N LYS A 53 2.88 13.18 -6.97
CA LYS A 53 1.96 13.34 -8.09
C LYS A 53 2.06 12.17 -9.11
N SER A 54 3.27 11.73 -9.43
CA SER A 54 3.48 10.62 -10.37
C SER A 54 2.92 9.31 -9.84
N ILE A 55 3.16 8.98 -8.56
CA ILE A 55 2.62 7.78 -7.93
C ILE A 55 1.08 7.80 -7.95
N VAL A 56 0.48 8.91 -7.52
CA VAL A 56 -0.99 9.04 -7.50
C VAL A 56 -1.55 8.87 -8.91
N LEU A 57 -1.01 9.55 -9.91
CA LEU A 57 -1.50 9.45 -11.29
C LEU A 57 -1.32 8.06 -11.90
N PHE A 58 -0.23 7.37 -11.56
CA PHE A 58 0.07 6.05 -12.12
C PHE A 58 -0.74 4.93 -11.45
N GLU A 59 -0.78 4.93 -10.11
CA GLU A 59 -1.39 3.85 -9.34
C GLU A 59 -2.89 4.07 -9.13
N ASP A 60 -3.32 5.31 -8.95
CA ASP A 60 -4.70 5.63 -8.59
C ASP A 60 -5.07 7.07 -8.97
N ALA A 61 -5.32 7.32 -10.26
CA ALA A 61 -5.63 8.65 -10.78
C ALA A 61 -6.83 9.35 -10.10
N TRP A 62 -7.70 8.58 -9.43
CA TRP A 62 -8.90 9.06 -8.74
C TRP A 62 -8.75 9.06 -7.21
N PHE A 63 -7.52 8.97 -6.72
CA PHE A 63 -7.18 8.82 -5.29
C PHE A 63 -7.94 9.78 -4.37
N TYR A 64 -8.03 11.05 -4.74
CA TYR A 64 -8.72 12.08 -3.94
C TYR A 64 -10.25 12.10 -4.10
N GLN A 65 -10.84 11.16 -4.85
CA GLN A 65 -12.27 11.17 -5.20
C GLN A 65 -13.03 9.95 -4.65
N HIS A 66 -12.35 9.06 -3.93
CA HIS A 66 -12.98 7.88 -3.34
C HIS A 66 -12.44 7.61 -1.92
N PRO A 67 -13.26 6.98 -1.05
CA PRO A 67 -12.89 6.71 0.35
C PRO A 67 -12.08 5.40 0.47
N GLY A 68 -10.89 5.35 -0.14
CA GLY A 68 -9.98 4.22 -0.09
C GLY A 68 -10.34 3.03 -0.99
N ILE A 69 -11.54 2.99 -1.56
CA ILE A 69 -12.00 1.97 -2.51
C ILE A 69 -12.61 2.67 -3.71
N ASN A 70 -12.18 2.29 -4.92
CA ASN A 70 -12.73 2.81 -6.16
C ASN A 70 -13.63 1.75 -6.83
N PRO A 71 -14.97 1.87 -6.71
CA PRO A 71 -15.91 0.88 -7.27
C PRO A 71 -15.84 0.82 -8.79
N PHE A 72 -15.59 1.95 -9.47
CA PHE A 72 -15.46 1.98 -10.93
C PHE A 72 -14.23 1.21 -11.41
N SER A 73 -13.10 1.37 -10.74
CA SER A 73 -11.87 0.62 -11.04
C SER A 73 -12.04 -0.88 -10.78
N LEU A 74 -12.77 -1.27 -9.73
CA LEU A 74 -13.10 -2.66 -9.43
C LEU A 74 -14.01 -3.26 -10.51
N ALA A 75 -15.09 -2.55 -10.89
CA ALA A 75 -16.01 -3.00 -11.93
C ALA A 75 -15.30 -3.12 -13.29
N ARG A 76 -14.50 -2.12 -13.67
CA ARG A 76 -13.69 -2.18 -14.89
C ARG A 76 -12.77 -3.40 -14.89
N ALA A 77 -12.02 -3.62 -13.80
CA ALA A 77 -11.11 -4.76 -13.70
C ALA A 77 -11.86 -6.09 -13.79
N LEU A 78 -13.02 -6.21 -13.15
CA LEU A 78 -13.86 -7.40 -13.23
C LEU A 78 -14.28 -7.70 -14.67
N VAL A 79 -14.82 -6.71 -15.38
CA VAL A 79 -15.25 -6.86 -16.78
C VAL A 79 -14.09 -7.25 -17.69
N GLN A 80 -12.92 -6.59 -17.53
CA GLN A 80 -11.74 -6.89 -18.32
C GLN A 80 -11.22 -8.32 -18.09
N ASN A 81 -11.18 -8.76 -16.83
CA ASN A 81 -10.72 -10.09 -16.47
C ASN A 81 -11.69 -11.18 -16.93
N LEU A 82 -12.99 -10.95 -16.83
CA LEU A 82 -14.01 -11.88 -17.37
C LEU A 82 -13.90 -12.01 -18.90
N LYS A 83 -13.77 -10.90 -19.61
CA LYS A 83 -13.61 -10.92 -21.08
C LYS A 83 -12.32 -11.62 -21.52
N ALA A 84 -11.23 -11.47 -20.75
CA ALA A 84 -9.93 -12.06 -21.07
C ALA A 84 -9.79 -13.52 -20.60
N GLY A 85 -10.71 -14.04 -19.77
CA GLY A 85 -10.60 -15.36 -19.14
C GLY A 85 -9.41 -15.53 -18.17
N LYS A 86 -8.72 -14.44 -17.86
CA LYS A 86 -7.55 -14.38 -16.97
C LYS A 86 -7.41 -13.01 -16.32
N VAL A 87 -6.58 -12.92 -15.28
CA VAL A 87 -6.33 -11.63 -14.61
C VAL A 87 -5.39 -10.76 -15.47
N VAL A 88 -5.97 -9.76 -16.13
CA VAL A 88 -5.25 -8.78 -16.97
C VAL A 88 -5.31 -7.36 -16.39
N SER A 89 -6.20 -7.12 -15.42
CA SER A 89 -6.39 -5.80 -14.82
C SER A 89 -6.60 -5.89 -13.32
N GLY A 90 -6.08 -4.90 -12.60
CA GLY A 90 -6.28 -4.70 -11.17
C GLY A 90 -7.18 -3.50 -10.90
N GLY A 91 -8.01 -3.58 -9.85
CA GLY A 91 -8.83 -2.48 -9.36
C GLY A 91 -8.45 -2.09 -7.93
N SER A 92 -7.19 -2.32 -7.52
CA SER A 92 -6.72 -1.94 -6.19
C SER A 92 -6.31 -0.46 -6.19
N THR A 93 -6.78 0.27 -5.19
CA THR A 93 -6.40 1.66 -4.94
C THR A 93 -5.04 1.75 -4.25
N LEU A 94 -4.48 2.94 -4.18
CA LEU A 94 -3.23 3.20 -3.47
C LEU A 94 -3.36 2.84 -1.98
N THR A 95 -4.47 3.21 -1.32
CA THR A 95 -4.74 2.89 0.08
C THR A 95 -4.88 1.37 0.31
N MET A 96 -5.48 0.62 -0.62
CA MET A 96 -5.51 -0.85 -0.56
C MET A 96 -4.10 -1.46 -0.66
N GLN A 97 -3.21 -0.84 -1.44
CA GLN A 97 -1.82 -1.28 -1.53
C GLN A 97 -1.06 -1.02 -0.21
N VAL A 98 -1.28 0.13 0.43
CA VAL A 98 -0.74 0.43 1.77
C VAL A 98 -1.25 -0.59 2.80
N ALA A 99 -2.55 -0.89 2.82
CA ALA A 99 -3.14 -1.90 3.69
C ALA A 99 -2.51 -3.29 3.47
N ARG A 100 -2.21 -3.66 2.24
CA ARG A 100 -1.51 -4.92 1.91
C ARG A 100 -0.07 -4.94 2.40
N LEU A 101 0.68 -3.85 2.21
CA LEU A 101 2.07 -3.72 2.68
C LEU A 101 2.17 -3.81 4.21
N ALA A 102 1.15 -3.34 4.92
CA ALA A 102 1.07 -3.47 6.38
C ALA A 102 0.77 -4.90 6.86
N ARG A 103 0.53 -5.87 5.94
CA ARG A 103 0.21 -7.27 6.25
C ARG A 103 1.12 -8.24 5.49
N PRO A 104 2.42 -8.24 5.75
CA PRO A 104 3.37 -9.09 5.04
C PRO A 104 3.06 -10.59 5.23
N GLY A 105 3.51 -11.42 4.30
CA GLY A 105 3.42 -12.88 4.39
C GLY A 105 2.04 -13.49 4.07
N LYS A 106 1.02 -12.70 3.73
CA LYS A 106 -0.29 -13.23 3.34
C LYS A 106 -0.34 -13.56 1.85
N LYS A 107 -0.73 -14.80 1.52
CA LYS A 107 -0.94 -15.20 0.12
C LYS A 107 -2.10 -14.41 -0.50
N ARG A 108 -1.96 -14.02 -1.76
CA ARG A 108 -2.98 -13.29 -2.50
C ARG A 108 -4.24 -14.15 -2.69
N SER A 109 -5.35 -13.76 -2.10
CA SER A 109 -6.66 -14.42 -2.21
C SER A 109 -7.77 -13.38 -2.24
N LEU A 110 -8.97 -13.78 -2.65
CA LEU A 110 -10.16 -12.91 -2.60
C LEU A 110 -10.50 -12.48 -1.18
N GLN A 111 -10.33 -13.37 -0.20
CA GLN A 111 -10.53 -13.05 1.20
C GLN A 111 -9.57 -11.96 1.67
N GLN A 112 -8.28 -12.07 1.30
CA GLN A 112 -7.30 -11.03 1.64
C GLN A 112 -7.66 -9.71 0.96
N LYS A 113 -8.16 -9.73 -0.26
CA LYS A 113 -8.61 -8.52 -0.95
C LYS A 113 -9.78 -7.84 -0.22
N LEU A 114 -10.74 -8.59 0.30
CA LEU A 114 -11.81 -8.03 1.13
C LEU A 114 -11.28 -7.37 2.41
N VAL A 115 -10.32 -8.00 3.07
CA VAL A 115 -9.68 -7.40 4.25
C VAL A 115 -8.91 -6.13 3.87
N GLU A 116 -8.18 -6.11 2.76
CA GLU A 116 -7.51 -4.91 2.24
C GLU A 116 -8.51 -3.77 2.01
N MET A 117 -9.70 -4.07 1.46
CA MET A 117 -10.77 -3.08 1.26
C MET A 117 -11.28 -2.51 2.59
N ILE A 118 -11.53 -3.36 3.58
CA ILE A 118 -11.97 -2.92 4.91
C ILE A 118 -10.89 -2.05 5.58
N TRP A 119 -9.64 -2.46 5.49
CA TRP A 119 -8.53 -1.69 6.05
C TRP A 119 -8.33 -0.36 5.33
N SER A 120 -8.47 -0.33 3.99
CA SER A 120 -8.34 0.91 3.23
C SER A 120 -9.42 1.92 3.60
N ALA A 121 -10.67 1.50 3.73
CA ALA A 121 -11.74 2.38 4.20
C ALA A 121 -11.48 2.91 5.63
N ASN A 122 -10.94 2.07 6.52
CA ASN A 122 -10.57 2.48 7.86
C ASN A 122 -9.41 3.49 7.87
N LEU A 123 -8.40 3.27 7.03
CA LEU A 123 -7.25 4.18 6.88
C LEU A 123 -7.71 5.57 6.39
N GLU A 124 -8.56 5.63 5.38
CA GLU A 124 -9.08 6.90 4.88
C GLU A 124 -9.86 7.68 5.95
N ILE A 125 -10.73 7.02 6.70
CA ILE A 125 -11.48 7.67 7.78
C ILE A 125 -10.55 8.23 8.87
N ARG A 126 -9.37 7.63 9.08
CA ARG A 126 -8.44 8.02 10.13
C ARG A 126 -7.41 9.06 9.72
N TYR A 127 -7.02 9.09 8.46
CA TYR A 127 -5.90 9.88 7.95
C TYR A 127 -6.32 10.86 6.84
N SER A 128 -7.61 10.94 6.53
CA SER A 128 -8.18 11.91 5.60
C SER A 128 -8.26 13.31 6.22
#